data_fd2cc4837166bffec5fb13cbcd075523
#
_entry.id   fd2cc4837166bffec5fb13cbcd075523
#
_cell.length_a   1.000
_cell.length_b   1.000
_cell.length_c   1.000
_cell.angle_alpha   90.00
_cell.angle_beta   90.00
_cell.angle_gamma   90.00
#
_symmetry.space_group_name_H-M   'P 1'
#
loop_
_entity.id
_entity.type
_entity.pdbx_description
1 polymer ?
#
loop_
_entity_poly.entity_id
_entity_poly.type
_entity_poly.pdbx_seq_one_letter_code
_entity_poly.pdbx_strand_id
1 'polypeptide(L)'
;MWKAIESGKIPFTAYPKGISSIKRVLEKEKDGTTRIAGFGLIEVPPGGVFGPHVHPEREEIYYVLSDSGSLLVGEEESPARDGLTLYVSGEDLHGMRNRGDKSLLVAFVTVYK
;
A
#
# COMPACT_ATOMS: atom_id res chain seq x y z
N MET A 1 23.98 -10.64 3.50
CA MET A 1 23.53 -9.49 4.33
C MET A 1 22.08 -9.71 4.72
N TRP A 2 21.75 -9.36 5.95
CA TRP A 2 20.38 -9.41 6.43
C TRP A 2 20.17 -8.24 7.39
N LYS A 3 18.90 -7.89 7.62
CA LYS A 3 18.56 -6.88 8.63
C LYS A 3 17.18 -7.17 9.20
N ALA A 4 16.99 -6.79 10.45
CA ALA A 4 15.70 -6.86 11.12
C ALA A 4 15.26 -5.43 11.44
N ILE A 5 14.02 -5.09 11.05
CA ILE A 5 13.50 -3.74 11.22
C ILE A 5 12.24 -3.81 12.08
N GLU A 6 12.23 -3.04 13.17
CA GLU A 6 11.06 -2.95 14.03
C GLU A 6 10.13 -1.86 13.51
N SER A 7 9.09 -2.28 12.80
CA SER A 7 8.18 -1.32 12.15
C SER A 7 7.43 -0.43 13.15
N GLY A 8 7.26 -0.91 14.39
CA GLY A 8 6.62 -0.11 15.43
C GLY A 8 7.36 1.18 15.77
N LYS A 9 8.64 1.27 15.44
CA LYS A 9 9.47 2.47 15.65
C LYS A 9 9.44 3.43 14.46
N ILE A 10 8.76 3.06 13.39
CA ILE A 10 8.65 3.89 12.19
C ILE A 10 7.26 4.54 12.17
N PRO A 11 7.16 5.86 12.14
CA PRO A 11 5.84 6.51 12.11
C PRO A 11 5.18 6.41 10.74
N PHE A 12 3.86 6.46 10.73
CA PHE A 12 3.12 6.73 9.51
C PHE A 12 3.31 8.20 9.13
N THR A 13 3.40 8.47 7.84
CA THR A 13 3.47 9.83 7.29
C THR A 13 2.33 10.04 6.30
N ALA A 14 1.88 11.29 6.17
CA ALA A 14 0.79 11.61 5.25
C ALA A 14 1.20 11.29 3.81
N TYR A 15 0.28 10.63 3.07
CA TYR A 15 0.47 10.39 1.65
C TYR A 15 -0.11 11.57 0.87
N PRO A 16 0.63 12.16 -0.09
CA PRO A 16 0.20 13.42 -0.72
C PRO A 16 -1.01 13.33 -1.65
N LYS A 17 -1.37 12.13 -2.13
CA LYS A 17 -2.53 11.96 -3.02
C LYS A 17 -3.72 11.42 -2.24
N GLY A 18 -4.51 12.32 -1.68
CA GLY A 18 -5.72 11.97 -0.95
C GLY A 18 -5.57 12.13 0.56
N ILE A 19 -6.41 11.42 1.31
CA ILE A 19 -6.40 11.42 2.78
C ILE A 19 -6.05 10.01 3.21
N SER A 20 -4.78 9.79 3.51
CA SER A 20 -4.25 8.49 3.92
C SER A 20 -2.85 8.68 4.47
N SER A 21 -2.28 7.63 5.04
CA SER A 21 -0.91 7.65 5.51
C SER A 21 -0.19 6.38 5.12
N ILE A 22 1.14 6.47 5.06
CA ILE A 22 1.99 5.37 4.65
C ILE A 22 3.16 5.24 5.63
N LYS A 23 3.53 4.00 5.90
CA LYS A 23 4.72 3.67 6.68
C LYS A 23 5.64 2.87 5.75
N ARG A 24 6.79 3.45 5.40
CA ARG A 24 7.78 2.75 4.59
C ARG A 24 8.79 2.07 5.50
N VAL A 25 8.62 0.76 5.65
CA VAL A 25 9.46 -0.04 6.54
C VAL A 25 10.79 -0.34 5.88
N LEU A 26 10.75 -0.70 4.59
CA LEU A 26 11.95 -1.01 3.82
C LEU A 26 11.90 -0.25 2.49
N GLU A 27 13.02 0.38 2.13
CA GLU A 27 13.15 1.15 0.90
C GLU A 27 14.49 0.82 0.25
N LYS A 28 14.50 0.69 -1.07
CA LYS A 28 15.68 0.28 -1.81
C LYS A 28 16.90 1.16 -1.52
N GLU A 29 16.72 2.47 -1.58
CA GLU A 29 17.84 3.42 -1.41
C GLU A 29 18.38 3.43 0.03
N LYS A 30 17.48 3.38 1.00
CA LYS A 30 17.86 3.42 2.41
C LYS A 30 18.43 2.09 2.89
N ASP A 31 17.89 0.97 2.42
CA ASP A 31 18.16 -0.36 2.99
C ASP A 31 19.04 -1.24 2.10
N GLY A 32 19.34 -0.81 0.88
CA GLY A 32 20.27 -1.48 -0.01
C GLY A 32 19.74 -2.74 -0.67
N THR A 33 18.43 -2.85 -0.84
CA THR A 33 17.85 -3.97 -1.59
C THR A 33 18.14 -3.82 -3.07
N THR A 34 18.08 -4.93 -3.82
CA THR A 34 18.38 -4.91 -5.25
C THR A 34 17.16 -4.65 -6.11
N ARG A 35 16.07 -5.40 -5.88
CA ARG A 35 14.85 -5.29 -6.70
C ARG A 35 13.60 -4.90 -5.91
N ILE A 36 13.60 -5.07 -4.59
CA ILE A 36 12.48 -4.64 -3.76
C ILE A 36 12.56 -3.12 -3.66
N ALA A 37 11.58 -2.44 -4.24
CA ALA A 37 11.52 -0.99 -4.22
C ALA A 37 11.06 -0.49 -2.85
N GLY A 38 10.10 -1.18 -2.25
CA GLY A 38 9.60 -0.82 -0.93
C GLY A 38 8.71 -1.90 -0.35
N PHE A 39 8.61 -1.88 0.98
CA PHE A 39 7.68 -2.69 1.75
C PHE A 39 7.19 -1.87 2.93
N GLY A 40 5.91 -1.95 3.23
CA GLY A 40 5.37 -1.22 4.37
C GLY A 40 3.88 -1.38 4.53
N LEU A 41 3.27 -0.38 5.14
CA LEU A 41 1.84 -0.36 5.45
C LEU A 41 1.21 0.92 4.93
N ILE A 42 -0.04 0.81 4.50
CA ILE A 42 -0.89 1.95 4.10
C ILE A 42 -2.10 1.92 5.01
N GLU A 43 -2.46 3.07 5.55
CA GLU A 43 -3.67 3.23 6.36
C GLU A 43 -4.56 4.30 5.72
N VAL A 44 -5.83 3.93 5.48
CA VAL A 44 -6.84 4.83 4.95
C VAL A 44 -7.93 4.96 6.00
N PRO A 45 -8.06 6.13 6.64
CA PRO A 45 -9.09 6.32 7.67
C PRO A 45 -10.49 6.33 7.06
N PRO A 46 -11.54 6.21 7.89
CA PRO A 46 -12.91 6.39 7.40
C PRO A 46 -13.07 7.70 6.64
N GLY A 47 -13.65 7.64 5.44
CA GLY A 47 -13.79 8.79 4.55
C GLY A 47 -12.55 9.12 3.74
N GLY A 48 -11.45 8.40 3.94
CA GLY A 48 -10.20 8.68 3.27
C GLY A 48 -10.06 8.02 1.91
N VAL A 49 -9.02 8.43 1.20
CA VAL A 49 -8.64 7.91 -0.11
C VAL A 49 -7.12 7.85 -0.19
N PHE A 50 -6.61 6.72 -0.66
CA PHE A 50 -5.23 6.59 -1.11
C PHE A 50 -5.27 6.78 -2.62
N GLY A 51 -4.85 7.96 -3.12
CA GLY A 51 -5.13 8.40 -4.47
C GLY A 51 -4.58 7.48 -5.55
N PRO A 52 -5.39 7.18 -6.56
CA PRO A 52 -4.96 6.28 -7.64
C PRO A 52 -3.73 6.80 -8.37
N HIS A 53 -2.84 5.88 -8.72
CA HIS A 53 -1.58 6.19 -9.39
C HIS A 53 -1.10 4.99 -10.20
N VAL A 54 -0.09 5.23 -11.04
CA VAL A 54 0.58 4.19 -11.81
C VAL A 54 2.08 4.26 -11.57
N HIS A 55 2.76 3.12 -11.67
CA HIS A 55 4.22 3.03 -11.64
C HIS A 55 4.65 1.84 -12.49
N PRO A 56 4.66 2.01 -13.84
CA PRO A 56 4.86 0.88 -14.77
C PRO A 56 6.18 0.15 -14.62
N GLU A 57 7.18 0.77 -13.99
CA GLU A 57 8.49 0.16 -13.76
C GLU A 57 8.50 -0.83 -12.59
N ARG A 58 7.40 -0.93 -11.83
CA ARG A 58 7.30 -1.79 -10.64
C ARG A 58 5.98 -2.54 -10.61
N GLU A 59 6.02 -3.80 -10.26
CA GLU A 59 4.82 -4.55 -9.89
C GLU A 59 4.61 -4.42 -8.38
N GLU A 60 3.38 -4.65 -7.93
CA GLU A 60 3.00 -4.46 -6.53
C GLU A 60 2.03 -5.52 -6.05
N ILE A 61 2.17 -5.89 -4.78
CA ILE A 61 1.20 -6.73 -4.08
C ILE A 61 0.66 -5.92 -2.90
N TYR A 62 -0.66 -5.93 -2.74
CA TYR A 62 -1.35 -5.46 -1.55
C TYR A 62 -1.90 -6.68 -0.80
N TYR A 63 -1.68 -6.71 0.49
CA TYR A 63 -2.27 -7.72 1.38
C TYR A 63 -3.10 -6.99 2.43
N VAL A 64 -4.42 -7.21 2.42
CA VAL A 64 -5.36 -6.48 3.27
C VAL A 64 -5.35 -7.08 4.68
N LEU A 65 -5.28 -6.21 5.69
CA LEU A 65 -5.18 -6.58 7.10
C LEU A 65 -6.43 -6.19 7.92
N SER A 66 -7.48 -5.70 7.26
CA SER A 66 -8.70 -5.25 7.94
C SER A 66 -9.93 -5.49 7.05
N ASP A 67 -11.12 -5.34 7.62
CA ASP A 67 -12.38 -5.60 6.93
C ASP A 67 -13.14 -4.31 6.64
N SER A 68 -12.46 -3.28 6.11
CA SER A 68 -13.10 -2.00 5.78
C SER A 68 -12.50 -1.44 4.50
N GLY A 69 -13.32 -0.72 3.74
CA GLY A 69 -12.86 -0.02 2.56
C GLY A 69 -12.85 -0.87 1.29
N SER A 70 -12.21 -0.33 0.27
CA SER A 70 -12.17 -0.94 -1.06
C SER A 70 -10.82 -0.69 -1.72
N LEU A 71 -10.41 -1.63 -2.58
CA LEU A 71 -9.28 -1.48 -3.47
C LEU A 71 -9.81 -1.03 -4.84
N LEU A 72 -9.11 -0.09 -5.45
CA LEU A 72 -9.48 0.50 -6.74
C LEU A 72 -8.45 0.07 -7.79
N VAL A 73 -8.91 -0.51 -8.90
CA VAL A 73 -8.06 -0.88 -10.04
C VAL A 73 -8.76 -0.49 -11.32
N GLY A 74 -8.21 0.49 -12.06
CA GLY A 74 -8.88 1.05 -13.21
C GLY A 74 -10.21 1.64 -12.81
N GLU A 75 -11.29 1.17 -13.41
CA GLU A 75 -12.66 1.58 -13.09
C GLU A 75 -13.36 0.61 -12.14
N GLU A 76 -12.66 -0.44 -11.70
CA GLU A 76 -13.24 -1.45 -10.83
C GLU A 76 -12.94 -1.16 -9.36
N GLU A 77 -13.87 -1.54 -8.50
CA GLU A 77 -13.73 -1.40 -7.06
C GLU A 77 -14.03 -2.76 -6.42
N SER A 78 -13.09 -3.23 -5.59
CA SER A 78 -13.21 -4.52 -4.91
C SER A 78 -13.25 -4.28 -3.40
N PRO A 79 -14.27 -4.79 -2.68
CA PRO A 79 -14.30 -4.65 -1.23
C PRO A 79 -13.03 -5.24 -0.59
N ALA A 80 -12.42 -4.48 0.30
CA ALA A 80 -11.25 -4.93 1.03
C ALA A 80 -11.69 -5.78 2.20
N ARG A 81 -11.09 -6.96 2.32
CA ARG A 81 -11.34 -7.90 3.43
C ARG A 81 -10.00 -8.45 3.90
N ASP A 82 -9.91 -8.73 5.19
CA ASP A 82 -8.70 -9.30 5.77
C ASP A 82 -8.28 -10.56 4.97
N GLY A 83 -7.05 -10.56 4.50
CA GLY A 83 -6.49 -11.65 3.70
C GLY A 83 -6.64 -11.50 2.20
N LEU A 84 -7.44 -10.53 1.72
CA LEU A 84 -7.52 -10.29 0.28
C LEU A 84 -6.16 -9.84 -0.23
N THR A 85 -5.71 -10.48 -1.30
CA THR A 85 -4.43 -10.18 -1.93
C THR A 85 -4.69 -9.66 -3.33
N LEU A 86 -4.17 -8.47 -3.63
CA LEU A 86 -4.26 -7.86 -4.94
C LEU A 86 -2.87 -7.77 -5.56
N TYR A 87 -2.75 -8.26 -6.78
CA TYR A 87 -1.56 -8.04 -7.59
C TYR A 87 -1.87 -7.01 -8.66
N VAL A 88 -0.98 -6.03 -8.85
CA VAL A 88 -1.04 -5.12 -9.98
C VAL A 88 0.32 -5.07 -10.67
N SER A 89 0.30 -5.02 -12.00
CA SER A 89 1.53 -4.91 -12.79
C SER A 89 2.18 -3.53 -12.67
N GLY A 90 1.46 -2.57 -12.10
CA GLY A 90 1.89 -1.18 -11.99
C GLY A 90 1.38 -0.30 -13.11
N GLU A 91 0.95 -0.91 -14.21
CA GLU A 91 0.43 -0.18 -15.38
C GLU A 91 -1.03 0.23 -15.22
N ASP A 92 -1.79 -0.53 -14.43
CA ASP A 92 -3.17 -0.16 -14.12
C ASP A 92 -3.20 0.92 -13.06
N LEU A 93 -4.12 1.87 -13.22
CA LEU A 93 -4.38 2.89 -12.21
C LEU A 93 -4.92 2.19 -10.96
N HIS A 94 -4.28 2.38 -9.81
CA HIS A 94 -4.67 1.67 -8.60
C HIS A 94 -4.55 2.56 -7.36
N GLY A 95 -5.41 2.28 -6.40
CA GLY A 95 -5.49 3.02 -5.14
C GLY A 95 -6.48 2.38 -4.18
N MET A 96 -6.95 3.16 -3.22
CA MET A 96 -7.86 2.66 -2.18
C MET A 96 -8.84 3.75 -1.77
N ARG A 97 -10.00 3.33 -1.27
CA ARG A 97 -11.03 4.21 -0.74
C ARG A 97 -11.65 3.57 0.48
N ASN A 98 -12.01 4.38 1.46
CA ASN A 98 -12.65 3.84 2.66
C ASN A 98 -13.94 4.60 2.99
N ARG A 99 -15.07 3.97 2.66
CA ARG A 99 -16.40 4.48 3.02
C ARG A 99 -16.95 3.82 4.28
N GLY A 100 -16.18 2.93 4.90
CA GLY A 100 -16.55 2.25 6.13
C GLY A 100 -16.31 3.11 7.36
N ASP A 101 -16.49 2.51 8.53
CA ASP A 101 -16.38 3.18 9.82
C ASP A 101 -15.10 2.82 10.59
N LYS A 102 -14.26 1.97 10.01
CA LYS A 102 -12.96 1.56 10.57
C LYS A 102 -11.86 1.84 9.56
N SER A 103 -10.62 1.94 10.03
CA SER A 103 -9.48 2.13 9.13
C SER A 103 -9.27 0.94 8.21
N LEU A 104 -8.92 1.22 6.96
CA LEU A 104 -8.41 0.23 6.03
C LEU A 104 -6.90 0.14 6.22
N LEU A 105 -6.39 -1.04 6.52
CA LEU A 105 -4.97 -1.29 6.71
C LEU A 105 -4.49 -2.33 5.70
N VAL A 106 -3.44 -1.99 4.96
CA VAL A 106 -2.91 -2.83 3.88
C VAL A 106 -1.40 -2.88 3.97
N ALA A 107 -0.84 -4.09 3.91
CA ALA A 107 0.60 -4.27 3.71
C ALA A 107 0.88 -4.23 2.21
N PHE A 108 1.99 -3.60 1.81
CA PHE A 108 2.38 -3.54 0.41
C PHE A 108 3.84 -3.96 0.22
N VAL A 109 4.12 -4.52 -0.95
CA VAL A 109 5.48 -4.70 -1.44
C VAL A 109 5.51 -4.28 -2.91
N THR A 110 6.50 -3.47 -3.28
CA THR A 110 6.72 -3.08 -4.67
C THR A 110 8.09 -3.59 -5.11
N VAL A 111 8.14 -4.14 -6.31
CA VAL A 111 9.34 -4.79 -6.84
C VAL A 111 9.62 -4.26 -8.24
N TYR A 112 10.86 -3.85 -8.50
CA TYR A 112 11.27 -3.42 -9.84
C TYR A 112 11.25 -4.60 -10.80
N LYS A 113 10.76 -4.36 -11.99
CA LYS A 113 10.72 -5.35 -13.07
C LYS A 113 12.09 -5.62 -13.66
#